data_d50641c7b9f6c4cb3c5eb6dd2c05e81e
#
_entry.id   d50641c7b9f6c4cb3c5eb6dd2c05e81e
#
_cell.length_a   1.000
_cell.length_b   1.000
_cell.length_c   1.000
_cell.angle_alpha   90.00
_cell.angle_beta   90.00
_cell.angle_gamma   90.00
#
_symmetry.space_group_name_H-M   'P 1'
#
loop_
_entity.id
_entity.type
_entity.pdbx_description
1 polymer ?
#
loop_
_entity_poly.entity_id
_entity_poly.type
_entity_poly.pdbx_seq_one_letter_code
_entity_poly.pdbx_strand_id
1 'polypeptide(L)'
;NNRTSDYAWQGTYGTAPVVIDGKQTMGLAVSKIGNNYLEWESTKALNVGLDFGFFDNRLTGEVEYYNKNTTGILFTPSIYMTMGFKTAATENIAEVNNKGLEVSIKWNSHIHDFCYSLGGNFSYNKNRVEKYKGALQKYWGEDGQYVNNFAEVSENGFGGRIAEGYMLGETYIYKVYRGNGNYDGSGILDLNAGPKDGVIRTEQDMAWVKMMMESGYKFAGNTQVAKNQLWYGDLIYQDTNGDGNYGDSNDQDFSGHSNMPKYYFGFNLSLSYKNFDFSALLSGAAGFHLIWVTQPAFTTGYNSYQFIADDHYFYDPEKPTSPKTNLTATYPRLGNKNGVSSDFWEYSGNYLKLKNIQIGYTLPQYITRKVKIEKVRLYASADNLKTWTKFPGMDPEIGTSITYPLMKQCAFGLQLTF
;
A
#
# COMPACT_ATOMS: atom_id res chain seq x y z
N ASN A 1 5.07 -11.41 -24.39
CA ASN A 1 4.51 -10.75 -23.21
C ASN A 1 3.73 -11.78 -22.37
N ASN A 2 4.16 -12.03 -21.14
CA ASN A 2 3.57 -13.09 -20.29
C ASN A 2 2.24 -12.67 -19.64
N ARG A 3 1.68 -11.51 -19.98
CA ARG A 3 0.43 -11.00 -19.40
C ARG A 3 -0.83 -11.46 -20.13
N THR A 4 -0.69 -12.03 -21.33
CA THR A 4 -1.81 -12.56 -22.10
C THR A 4 -1.68 -14.06 -22.28
N SER A 5 -2.80 -14.75 -22.28
CA SER A 5 -2.83 -16.16 -22.66
C SER A 5 -2.44 -16.33 -24.12
N ASP A 6 -1.86 -17.49 -24.46
CA ASP A 6 -1.59 -17.86 -25.82
C ASP A 6 -2.88 -17.76 -26.65
N TYR A 7 -2.77 -17.25 -27.87
CA TYR A 7 -3.90 -17.01 -28.76
C TYR A 7 -4.98 -16.05 -28.21
N ALA A 8 -4.57 -15.04 -27.43
CA ALA A 8 -5.49 -14.03 -26.87
C ALA A 8 -6.26 -13.26 -27.95
N TRP A 9 -5.72 -13.20 -29.17
CA TRP A 9 -6.34 -12.58 -30.34
C TRP A 9 -7.53 -13.35 -30.91
N GLN A 10 -7.65 -14.66 -30.61
CA GLN A 10 -8.76 -15.50 -31.09
C GLN A 10 -9.95 -15.47 -30.15
N GLY A 11 -11.15 -15.33 -30.71
CA GLY A 11 -12.41 -15.60 -30.03
C GLY A 11 -12.65 -17.10 -29.91
N THR A 12 -13.26 -17.54 -28.83
CA THR A 12 -13.60 -18.94 -28.63
C THR A 12 -15.07 -19.09 -28.28
N TYR A 13 -15.66 -20.21 -28.72
CA TYR A 13 -17.01 -20.62 -28.36
C TYR A 13 -16.94 -21.73 -27.31
N GLY A 14 -17.86 -21.69 -26.37
CA GLY A 14 -18.06 -22.73 -25.38
C GLY A 14 -19.50 -23.22 -25.39
N THR A 15 -19.74 -24.36 -24.79
CA THR A 15 -21.09 -24.89 -24.62
C THR A 15 -21.84 -24.12 -23.53
N ALA A 16 -23.09 -23.74 -23.80
CA ALA A 16 -23.97 -23.09 -22.84
C ALA A 16 -25.37 -23.77 -22.89
N PRO A 17 -26.04 -23.92 -21.75
CA PRO A 17 -27.39 -24.43 -21.72
C PRO A 17 -28.35 -23.42 -22.35
N VAL A 18 -29.18 -23.89 -23.28
CA VAL A 18 -30.26 -23.11 -23.90
C VAL A 18 -31.57 -23.88 -23.74
N VAL A 19 -32.68 -23.16 -23.70
CA VAL A 19 -34.01 -23.79 -23.64
C VAL A 19 -34.65 -23.68 -25.03
N ILE A 20 -34.93 -24.83 -25.64
CA ILE A 20 -35.64 -24.95 -26.93
C ILE A 20 -36.87 -25.83 -26.68
N ASP A 21 -38.05 -25.35 -27.03
CA ASP A 21 -39.34 -26.03 -26.84
C ASP A 21 -39.56 -26.53 -25.39
N GLY A 22 -39.15 -25.71 -24.40
CA GLY A 22 -39.29 -26.03 -22.97
C GLY A 22 -38.30 -27.09 -22.46
N LYS A 23 -37.39 -27.56 -23.29
CA LYS A 23 -36.35 -28.53 -22.92
C LYS A 23 -34.97 -27.86 -22.90
N GLN A 24 -34.23 -28.08 -21.83
CA GLN A 24 -32.84 -27.65 -21.73
C GLN A 24 -31.98 -28.51 -22.66
N THR A 25 -31.23 -27.87 -23.54
CA THR A 25 -30.27 -28.51 -24.43
C THR A 25 -28.95 -27.71 -24.41
N MET A 26 -27.90 -28.29 -24.96
CA MET A 26 -26.58 -27.59 -25.03
C MET A 26 -26.49 -26.86 -26.37
N GLY A 27 -26.31 -25.56 -26.28
CA GLY A 27 -26.00 -24.68 -27.40
C GLY A 27 -24.56 -24.23 -27.38
N LEU A 28 -24.18 -23.31 -28.29
CA LEU A 28 -22.90 -22.65 -28.35
C LEU A 28 -23.08 -21.19 -27.99
N ALA A 29 -22.21 -20.68 -27.13
CA ALA A 29 -22.09 -19.25 -26.82
C ALA A 29 -20.65 -18.81 -26.94
N VAL A 30 -20.45 -17.53 -27.20
CA VAL A 30 -19.08 -16.96 -27.17
C VAL A 30 -18.55 -17.03 -25.73
N SER A 31 -17.47 -17.76 -25.51
CA SER A 31 -16.83 -17.90 -24.21
C SER A 31 -15.70 -16.87 -24.00
N LYS A 32 -15.08 -16.41 -25.10
CA LYS A 32 -14.02 -15.41 -25.09
C LYS A 32 -14.14 -14.55 -26.36
N ILE A 33 -14.08 -13.24 -26.16
CA ILE A 33 -13.98 -12.29 -27.26
C ILE A 33 -12.50 -12.19 -27.66
N GLY A 34 -12.21 -12.36 -28.94
CA GLY A 34 -10.87 -12.16 -29.49
C GLY A 34 -10.64 -10.71 -29.89
N ASN A 35 -9.37 -10.33 -30.01
CA ASN A 35 -8.97 -9.03 -30.52
C ASN A 35 -7.82 -9.19 -31.54
N ASN A 36 -8.12 -9.00 -32.80
CA ASN A 36 -7.15 -9.15 -33.90
C ASN A 36 -6.20 -7.96 -34.02
N TYR A 37 -6.41 -6.90 -33.22
CA TYR A 37 -5.61 -5.67 -33.20
C TYR A 37 -4.62 -5.61 -32.04
N LEU A 38 -4.34 -6.75 -31.40
CA LEU A 38 -3.37 -6.82 -30.34
C LEU A 38 -1.97 -6.50 -30.86
N GLU A 39 -1.34 -5.55 -30.21
CA GLU A 39 0.04 -5.13 -30.46
C GLU A 39 0.96 -5.44 -29.28
N TRP A 40 2.26 -5.41 -29.51
CA TRP A 40 3.24 -5.53 -28.45
C TRP A 40 3.32 -4.24 -27.61
N GLU A 41 3.45 -4.39 -26.33
CA GLU A 41 3.81 -3.28 -25.45
C GLU A 41 5.17 -2.72 -25.86
N SER A 42 5.29 -1.41 -25.93
CA SER A 42 6.53 -0.73 -26.32
C SER A 42 6.99 0.19 -25.20
N THR A 43 8.28 0.13 -24.85
CA THR A 43 8.89 1.04 -23.88
C THR A 43 9.94 1.92 -24.55
N LYS A 44 9.73 3.23 -24.47
CA LYS A 44 10.75 4.23 -24.82
C LYS A 44 11.44 4.67 -23.55
N ALA A 45 12.77 4.54 -23.50
CA ALA A 45 13.56 4.91 -22.33
C ALA A 45 14.62 5.95 -22.71
N LEU A 46 14.72 6.99 -21.91
CA LEU A 46 15.84 7.93 -21.88
C LEU A 46 16.58 7.73 -20.57
N ASN A 47 17.87 7.44 -20.63
CA ASN A 47 18.76 7.39 -19.48
C ASN A 47 19.91 8.37 -19.70
N VAL A 48 20.19 9.17 -18.69
CA VAL A 48 21.34 10.07 -18.67
C VAL A 48 22.07 9.85 -17.35
N GLY A 49 23.32 9.42 -17.45
CA GLY A 49 24.14 9.09 -16.29
C GLY A 49 25.47 9.82 -16.30
N LEU A 50 26.01 10.04 -15.12
CA LEU A 50 27.32 10.60 -14.86
C LEU A 50 28.03 9.74 -13.83
N ASP A 51 29.15 9.17 -14.23
CA ASP A 51 30.09 8.49 -13.36
C ASP A 51 31.24 9.43 -13.02
N PHE A 52 31.65 9.47 -11.74
CA PHE A 52 32.74 10.31 -11.31
C PHE A 52 33.66 9.62 -10.31
N GLY A 53 34.91 10.02 -10.34
CA GLY A 53 35.93 9.62 -9.36
C GLY A 53 36.83 10.79 -9.01
N PHE A 54 36.98 11.03 -7.72
CA PHE A 54 37.81 12.10 -7.16
C PHE A 54 38.80 11.55 -6.13
N PHE A 55 39.88 12.31 -5.87
CA PHE A 55 40.88 12.00 -4.84
C PHE A 55 41.52 10.61 -5.06
N ASP A 56 42.04 10.37 -6.24
CA ASP A 56 42.61 9.06 -6.64
C ASP A 56 41.61 7.90 -6.44
N ASN A 57 40.35 8.11 -6.84
CA ASN A 57 39.24 7.18 -6.70
C ASN A 57 38.87 6.83 -5.24
N ARG A 58 39.24 7.66 -4.29
CA ARG A 58 38.71 7.50 -2.91
C ARG A 58 37.23 7.80 -2.84
N LEU A 59 36.77 8.84 -3.53
CA LEU A 59 35.37 9.16 -3.74
C LEU A 59 34.98 8.72 -5.16
N THR A 60 34.08 7.76 -5.27
CA THR A 60 33.46 7.35 -6.51
C THR A 60 31.94 7.45 -6.40
N GLY A 61 31.28 7.70 -7.51
CA GLY A 61 29.83 7.73 -7.53
C GLY A 61 29.27 7.79 -8.92
N GLU A 62 27.99 7.55 -8.97
CA GLU A 62 27.17 7.63 -10.17
C GLU A 62 25.88 8.37 -9.86
N VAL A 63 25.40 9.12 -10.82
CA VAL A 63 24.09 9.79 -10.78
C VAL A 63 23.41 9.49 -12.11
N GLU A 64 22.25 8.88 -12.04
CA GLU A 64 21.48 8.51 -13.22
C GLU A 64 20.08 9.10 -13.14
N TYR A 65 19.65 9.75 -14.22
CA TYR A 65 18.25 10.14 -14.44
C TYR A 65 17.66 9.26 -15.54
N TYR A 66 16.48 8.72 -15.27
CA TYR A 66 15.75 7.97 -16.27
C TYR A 66 14.32 8.50 -16.47
N ASN A 67 13.81 8.31 -17.70
CA ASN A 67 12.41 8.53 -18.04
C ASN A 67 11.98 7.41 -19.00
N LYS A 68 11.10 6.54 -18.52
CA LYS A 68 10.60 5.35 -19.24
C LYS A 68 9.11 5.53 -19.50
N ASN A 69 8.71 5.57 -20.76
CA ASN A 69 7.31 5.63 -21.16
C ASN A 69 6.92 4.32 -21.82
N THR A 70 6.02 3.56 -21.19
CA THR A 70 5.48 2.29 -21.70
C THR A 70 4.11 2.54 -22.28
N THR A 71 3.94 2.27 -23.57
CA THR A 71 2.71 2.46 -24.34
C THR A 71 2.13 1.12 -24.78
N GLY A 72 0.83 1.11 -25.06
CA GLY A 72 0.15 -0.08 -25.55
C GLY A 72 0.09 -1.21 -24.50
N ILE A 73 0.04 -0.86 -23.22
CA ILE A 73 -0.05 -1.85 -22.14
C ILE A 73 -1.33 -2.65 -22.31
N LEU A 74 -1.18 -3.97 -22.28
CA LEU A 74 -2.27 -4.93 -22.47
C LEU A 74 -3.09 -5.03 -21.20
N PHE A 75 -4.38 -4.86 -21.37
CA PHE A 75 -5.36 -4.85 -20.30
C PHE A 75 -6.69 -5.41 -20.74
N THR A 76 -7.44 -6.03 -19.83
CA THR A 76 -8.80 -6.52 -20.08
C THR A 76 -9.78 -5.61 -19.35
N PRO A 77 -10.41 -4.64 -20.05
CA PRO A 77 -11.31 -3.69 -19.39
C PRO A 77 -12.58 -4.38 -18.87
N SER A 78 -13.23 -3.77 -17.89
CA SER A 78 -14.58 -4.19 -17.51
C SER A 78 -15.58 -3.83 -18.60
N ILE A 79 -16.57 -4.69 -18.82
CA ILE A 79 -17.65 -4.47 -19.77
C ILE A 79 -19.00 -4.50 -19.07
N TYR A 80 -19.99 -3.84 -19.67
CA TYR A 80 -21.35 -3.89 -19.15
C TYR A 80 -21.92 -5.30 -19.29
N MET A 81 -22.54 -5.81 -18.23
CA MET A 81 -23.18 -7.12 -18.23
C MET A 81 -24.27 -7.27 -19.31
N THR A 82 -24.86 -6.15 -19.74
CA THR A 82 -25.84 -6.10 -20.83
C THR A 82 -25.28 -6.51 -22.18
N MET A 83 -23.94 -6.53 -22.36
CA MET A 83 -23.30 -7.01 -23.57
C MET A 83 -23.36 -8.55 -23.71
N GLY A 84 -23.78 -9.26 -22.67
CA GLY A 84 -23.93 -10.72 -22.70
C GLY A 84 -22.63 -11.52 -22.64
N PHE A 85 -21.51 -10.87 -22.38
CA PHE A 85 -20.20 -11.52 -22.21
C PHE A 85 -19.73 -11.40 -20.76
N LYS A 86 -18.98 -12.39 -20.30
CA LYS A 86 -18.45 -12.41 -18.95
C LYS A 86 -17.18 -11.54 -18.82
N THR A 87 -16.37 -11.49 -19.86
CA THR A 87 -15.09 -10.76 -19.90
C THR A 87 -14.89 -10.06 -21.24
N ALA A 88 -14.30 -8.88 -21.21
CA ALA A 88 -13.90 -8.16 -22.40
C ALA A 88 -12.75 -8.87 -23.13
N ALA A 89 -12.49 -8.43 -24.37
CA ALA A 89 -11.23 -8.73 -25.04
C ALA A 89 -10.09 -8.00 -24.34
N THR A 90 -8.87 -8.58 -24.38
CA THR A 90 -7.66 -7.86 -24.01
C THR A 90 -7.37 -6.80 -25.08
N GLU A 91 -7.00 -5.59 -24.65
CA GLU A 91 -6.74 -4.45 -25.52
C GLU A 91 -5.48 -3.70 -25.10
N ASN A 92 -4.87 -2.95 -26.02
CA ASN A 92 -3.75 -2.07 -25.76
C ASN A 92 -4.26 -0.68 -25.34
N ILE A 93 -4.64 -0.52 -24.07
CA ILE A 93 -5.42 0.65 -23.63
C ILE A 93 -4.74 1.54 -22.60
N ALA A 94 -3.56 1.15 -22.11
CA ALA A 94 -2.90 1.93 -21.07
C ALA A 94 -1.52 2.42 -21.50
N GLU A 95 -1.11 3.56 -20.93
CA GLU A 95 0.19 4.16 -21.03
C GLU A 95 0.66 4.63 -19.67
N VAL A 96 1.87 4.22 -19.27
CA VAL A 96 2.44 4.54 -17.96
C VAL A 96 3.82 5.14 -18.12
N ASN A 97 4.05 6.26 -17.48
CA ASN A 97 5.33 6.91 -17.38
C ASN A 97 5.98 6.63 -16.02
N ASN A 98 7.25 6.25 -16.04
CA ASN A 98 8.10 6.12 -14.86
C ASN A 98 9.35 6.97 -15.05
N LYS A 99 9.59 7.90 -14.14
CA LYS A 99 10.79 8.73 -14.13
C LYS A 99 11.40 8.80 -12.76
N GLY A 100 12.72 8.87 -12.72
CA GLY A 100 13.41 8.85 -11.45
C GLY A 100 14.84 9.29 -11.50
N LEU A 101 15.44 9.33 -10.32
CA LEU A 101 16.83 9.67 -10.09
C LEU A 101 17.45 8.56 -9.26
N GLU A 102 18.59 8.07 -9.65
CA GLU A 102 19.39 7.11 -8.88
C GLU A 102 20.75 7.72 -8.59
N VAL A 103 21.21 7.57 -7.36
CA VAL A 103 22.48 8.10 -6.89
C VAL A 103 23.18 7.01 -6.10
N SER A 104 24.45 6.75 -6.40
CA SER A 104 25.32 5.88 -5.65
C SER A 104 26.62 6.60 -5.36
N ILE A 105 27.06 6.60 -4.12
CA ILE A 105 28.30 7.26 -3.68
C ILE A 105 29.06 6.30 -2.79
N LYS A 106 30.36 6.23 -3.01
CA LYS A 106 31.26 5.42 -2.21
C LYS A 106 32.53 6.18 -1.88
N TRP A 107 32.89 6.15 -0.59
CA TRP A 107 34.15 6.69 -0.11
C TRP A 107 35.00 5.57 0.47
N ASN A 108 36.22 5.40 -0.03
CA ASN A 108 37.20 4.46 0.50
C ASN A 108 38.45 5.22 0.93
N SER A 109 38.95 4.96 2.12
CA SER A 109 40.18 5.58 2.57
C SER A 109 40.83 4.72 3.66
N HIS A 110 42.06 5.10 4.02
CA HIS A 110 42.80 4.49 5.13
C HIS A 110 43.60 5.52 5.90
N ILE A 111 43.80 5.22 7.16
CA ILE A 111 44.66 5.98 8.07
C ILE A 111 45.56 4.94 8.73
N HIS A 112 46.82 4.84 8.28
CA HIS A 112 47.73 3.75 8.67
C HIS A 112 47.12 2.39 8.45
N ASP A 113 46.99 1.58 9.49
CA ASP A 113 46.37 0.23 9.40
C ASP A 113 44.82 0.22 9.45
N PHE A 114 44.21 1.39 9.61
CA PHE A 114 42.75 1.51 9.66
C PHE A 114 42.21 1.85 8.29
N CYS A 115 41.51 0.87 7.68
CA CYS A 115 40.81 1.08 6.41
C CYS A 115 39.31 1.22 6.67
N TYR A 116 38.67 2.13 5.93
CA TYR A 116 37.24 2.33 6.02
C TYR A 116 36.63 2.58 4.65
N SER A 117 35.42 2.05 4.46
CA SER A 117 34.59 2.26 3.29
C SER A 117 33.18 2.66 3.74
N LEU A 118 32.70 3.76 3.21
CA LEU A 118 31.35 4.26 3.38
C LEU A 118 30.68 4.26 2.03
N GLY A 119 29.53 3.61 1.89
CA GLY A 119 28.73 3.62 0.67
C GLY A 119 27.30 4.02 0.98
N GLY A 120 26.69 4.72 0.05
CA GLY A 120 25.28 5.08 0.12
C GLY A 120 24.66 5.02 -1.27
N ASN A 121 23.45 4.56 -1.34
CA ASN A 121 22.62 4.63 -2.54
C ASN A 121 21.26 5.23 -2.22
N PHE A 122 20.72 5.94 -3.17
CA PHE A 122 19.41 6.56 -3.09
C PHE A 122 18.73 6.45 -4.45
N SER A 123 17.46 6.05 -4.45
CA SER A 123 16.63 5.98 -5.66
C SER A 123 15.30 6.68 -5.39
N TYR A 124 14.91 7.52 -6.30
CA TYR A 124 13.59 8.15 -6.36
C TYR A 124 12.89 7.73 -7.63
N ASN A 125 11.67 7.23 -7.51
CA ASN A 125 10.81 6.89 -8.63
C ASN A 125 9.44 7.56 -8.51
N LYS A 126 8.98 8.15 -9.60
CA LYS A 126 7.61 8.64 -9.76
C LYS A 126 6.98 7.96 -10.96
N ASN A 127 5.91 7.23 -10.72
CA ASN A 127 5.07 6.68 -11.76
C ASN A 127 3.81 7.51 -11.97
N ARG A 128 3.24 7.45 -13.17
CA ARG A 128 1.97 8.08 -13.51
C ARG A 128 1.30 7.31 -14.65
N VAL A 129 0.02 7.11 -14.54
CA VAL A 129 -0.82 6.64 -15.64
C VAL A 129 -1.10 7.84 -16.56
N GLU A 130 -0.53 7.82 -17.78
CA GLU A 130 -0.68 8.90 -18.74
C GLU A 130 -1.96 8.75 -19.57
N LYS A 131 -2.29 7.52 -19.94
CA LYS A 131 -3.54 7.20 -20.65
C LYS A 131 -4.13 5.89 -20.15
N TYR A 132 -5.44 5.87 -20.10
CA TYR A 132 -6.19 4.66 -19.80
C TYR A 132 -7.56 4.74 -20.48
N LYS A 133 -7.82 3.90 -21.48
CA LYS A 133 -9.07 3.86 -22.25
C LYS A 133 -10.15 2.99 -21.58
N GLY A 134 -9.96 2.51 -20.39
CA GLY A 134 -11.00 1.81 -19.61
C GLY A 134 -12.14 2.77 -19.28
N ALA A 135 -13.30 2.22 -18.93
CA ALA A 135 -14.50 3.00 -18.60
C ALA A 135 -14.35 3.67 -17.23
N LEU A 136 -13.58 4.77 -17.15
CA LEU A 136 -13.25 5.37 -15.88
C LEU A 136 -13.24 6.88 -15.96
N GLN A 137 -14.34 7.52 -15.58
CA GLN A 137 -14.31 8.94 -15.34
C GLN A 137 -15.26 9.33 -14.21
N LYS A 138 -14.75 10.09 -13.25
CA LYS A 138 -15.57 10.91 -12.38
C LYS A 138 -16.04 12.09 -13.22
N TYR A 139 -17.32 12.28 -13.36
CA TYR A 139 -17.88 13.46 -14.01
C TYR A 139 -19.22 13.85 -13.40
N TRP A 140 -19.54 15.12 -13.50
CA TRP A 140 -20.89 15.59 -13.24
C TRP A 140 -21.73 15.29 -14.47
N GLY A 141 -22.80 14.50 -14.30
CA GLY A 141 -23.75 14.25 -15.36
C GLY A 141 -24.51 15.51 -15.77
N GLU A 142 -25.16 15.48 -16.93
CA GLU A 142 -26.01 16.59 -17.41
C GLU A 142 -27.19 16.85 -16.48
N ASP A 143 -27.58 15.87 -15.68
CA ASP A 143 -28.60 15.94 -14.64
C ASP A 143 -28.11 16.58 -13.32
N GLY A 144 -26.86 17.02 -13.27
CA GLY A 144 -26.24 17.59 -12.08
C GLY A 144 -25.87 16.55 -11.01
N GLN A 145 -25.98 15.24 -11.33
CA GLN A 145 -25.55 14.18 -10.44
C GLN A 145 -24.07 13.83 -10.67
N TYR A 146 -23.38 13.55 -9.59
CA TYR A 146 -22.00 13.11 -9.67
C TYR A 146 -21.93 11.63 -10.05
N VAL A 147 -21.34 11.35 -11.20
CA VAL A 147 -21.16 9.98 -11.67
C VAL A 147 -19.76 9.51 -11.34
N ASN A 148 -19.68 8.52 -10.48
CA ASN A 148 -18.45 7.84 -10.12
C ASN A 148 -18.41 6.48 -10.82
N ASN A 149 -18.18 6.49 -12.12
CA ASN A 149 -18.10 5.29 -12.96
C ASN A 149 -16.70 4.70 -12.97
N PHE A 150 -16.15 4.41 -11.80
CA PHE A 150 -14.95 3.60 -11.78
C PHE A 150 -15.34 2.14 -11.98
N ALA A 151 -15.07 1.60 -13.15
CA ALA A 151 -15.03 0.16 -13.29
C ALA A 151 -14.07 -0.38 -12.24
N GLU A 152 -14.49 -1.36 -11.47
CA GLU A 152 -13.63 -2.06 -10.53
C GLU A 152 -12.52 -2.76 -11.30
N VAL A 153 -11.41 -2.06 -11.43
CA VAL A 153 -10.20 -2.67 -11.90
C VAL A 153 -9.40 -3.05 -10.68
N SER A 154 -9.74 -4.20 -10.15
CA SER A 154 -8.90 -4.92 -9.20
C SER A 154 -7.70 -5.44 -9.97
N GLU A 155 -6.71 -4.57 -10.21
CA GLU A 155 -5.47 -5.01 -10.76
C GLU A 155 -4.50 -5.44 -9.69
N ASN A 156 -3.92 -6.58 -9.88
CA ASN A 156 -2.78 -7.11 -9.14
C ASN A 156 -2.97 -7.27 -7.64
N GLY A 157 -4.19 -7.43 -7.15
CA GLY A 157 -4.44 -7.68 -5.73
C GLY A 157 -4.12 -6.50 -4.79
N PHE A 158 -3.84 -5.32 -5.31
CA PHE A 158 -3.49 -4.14 -4.52
C PHE A 158 -4.68 -3.27 -4.13
N GLY A 159 -5.89 -3.63 -4.53
CA GLY A 159 -7.10 -2.86 -4.18
C GLY A 159 -7.14 -1.43 -4.72
N GLY A 160 -6.21 -1.07 -5.61
CA GLY A 160 -6.15 0.24 -6.23
C GLY A 160 -6.93 0.28 -7.54
N ARG A 161 -7.43 1.44 -7.89
CA ARG A 161 -8.05 1.70 -9.19
C ARG A 161 -7.05 2.37 -10.13
N ILE A 162 -7.22 2.18 -11.44
CA ILE A 162 -6.38 2.81 -12.46
C ILE A 162 -7.16 3.99 -13.03
N ALA A 163 -6.58 5.19 -12.99
CA ALA A 163 -7.11 6.37 -13.61
C ALA A 163 -6.01 7.25 -14.20
N GLU A 164 -6.31 7.94 -15.30
CA GLU A 164 -5.40 8.91 -15.92
C GLU A 164 -5.02 10.02 -14.93
N GLY A 165 -3.73 10.36 -14.91
CA GLY A 165 -3.20 11.40 -14.03
C GLY A 165 -2.81 10.94 -12.64
N TYR A 166 -3.21 9.74 -12.21
CA TYR A 166 -2.93 9.18 -10.90
C TYR A 166 -1.73 8.22 -10.94
N MET A 167 -1.25 7.85 -9.75
CA MET A 167 -0.17 6.88 -9.63
C MET A 167 -0.72 5.46 -9.83
N LEU A 168 0.06 4.61 -10.47
CA LEU A 168 -0.23 3.18 -10.47
C LEU A 168 -0.14 2.65 -9.02
N GLY A 169 -1.17 1.91 -8.59
CA GLY A 169 -1.23 1.41 -7.21
C GLY A 169 -1.63 2.47 -6.17
N GLU A 170 -2.14 3.61 -6.60
CA GLU A 170 -2.72 4.60 -5.69
C GLU A 170 -3.99 4.02 -5.03
N THR A 171 -4.09 4.18 -3.71
CA THR A 171 -5.22 3.64 -2.96
C THR A 171 -6.49 4.44 -3.19
N TYR A 172 -7.60 3.73 -3.38
CA TYR A 172 -8.94 4.29 -3.59
C TYR A 172 -9.82 3.89 -2.41
N ILE A 173 -10.08 4.83 -1.52
CA ILE A 173 -10.60 4.57 -0.16
C ILE A 173 -11.62 5.61 0.28
N TYR A 174 -12.33 5.31 1.35
CA TYR A 174 -13.14 6.30 2.03
C TYR A 174 -12.26 7.30 2.78
N LYS A 175 -12.70 8.57 2.80
CA LYS A 175 -12.13 9.59 3.69
C LYS A 175 -13.00 9.68 4.93
N VAL A 176 -12.39 9.69 6.10
CA VAL A 176 -13.11 9.90 7.36
C VAL A 176 -13.58 11.35 7.42
N TYR A 177 -14.83 11.55 7.81
CA TYR A 177 -15.37 12.87 8.04
C TYR A 177 -14.63 13.56 9.21
N ARG A 178 -14.29 14.82 9.02
CA ARG A 178 -13.57 15.61 10.03
C ARG A 178 -14.33 16.91 10.26
N GLY A 179 -15.23 16.90 11.24
CA GLY A 179 -15.96 18.07 11.66
C GLY A 179 -15.10 19.06 12.45
N ASN A 180 -15.66 20.24 12.72
CA ASN A 180 -14.99 21.25 13.53
C ASN A 180 -15.19 21.05 15.04
N GLY A 181 -16.12 20.16 15.45
CA GLY A 181 -16.46 19.86 16.84
C GLY A 181 -17.17 21.00 17.58
N ASN A 182 -17.70 21.97 16.84
CA ASN A 182 -18.44 23.10 17.41
C ASN A 182 -19.94 22.83 17.33
N TYR A 183 -20.58 22.74 18.46
CA TYR A 183 -22.02 22.52 18.60
C TYR A 183 -22.61 23.74 19.29
N ASP A 184 -23.20 24.66 18.53
CA ASP A 184 -23.65 25.98 19.04
C ASP A 184 -24.94 25.93 19.88
N GLY A 185 -25.63 24.80 19.89
CA GLY A 185 -26.88 24.63 20.62
C GLY A 185 -28.08 25.43 20.07
N SER A 186 -27.93 26.07 18.94
CA SER A 186 -29.01 26.88 18.29
C SER A 186 -30.13 26.02 17.73
N GLY A 187 -29.90 24.72 17.56
CA GLY A 187 -30.81 23.81 16.86
C GLY A 187 -30.75 23.94 15.33
N ILE A 188 -29.88 24.78 14.81
CA ILE A 188 -29.64 24.92 13.37
C ILE A 188 -28.56 23.90 12.96
N LEU A 189 -28.83 23.12 11.91
CA LEU A 189 -27.89 22.15 11.41
C LEU A 189 -26.69 22.85 10.74
N ASP A 190 -25.50 22.68 11.31
CA ASP A 190 -24.23 23.02 10.67
C ASP A 190 -23.60 21.74 10.08
N LEU A 191 -23.47 21.69 8.76
CA LEU A 191 -22.88 20.55 8.06
C LEU A 191 -21.36 20.39 8.34
N ASN A 192 -20.70 21.47 8.82
CA ASN A 192 -19.28 21.43 9.17
C ASN A 192 -19.04 21.06 10.65
N ALA A 193 -20.10 20.96 11.46
CA ALA A 193 -20.02 20.48 12.83
C ALA A 193 -19.68 18.98 12.84
N GLY A 194 -19.91 18.31 13.93
CA GLY A 194 -19.65 16.87 14.05
C GLY A 194 -18.26 16.54 14.58
N PRO A 195 -17.94 15.26 14.71
CA PRO A 195 -16.72 14.80 15.39
C PRO A 195 -15.45 15.20 14.64
N LYS A 196 -14.44 15.69 15.38
CA LYS A 196 -13.16 16.16 14.81
C LYS A 196 -12.31 15.04 14.17
N ASP A 197 -12.42 13.85 14.68
CA ASP A 197 -11.67 12.67 14.24
C ASP A 197 -12.54 11.62 13.50
N GLY A 198 -13.80 12.00 13.24
CA GLY A 198 -14.77 11.16 12.57
C GLY A 198 -15.36 10.05 13.41
N VAL A 199 -14.98 9.92 14.69
CA VAL A 199 -15.56 8.94 15.62
C VAL A 199 -16.66 9.60 16.45
N ILE A 200 -17.83 9.01 16.50
CA ILE A 200 -18.95 9.48 17.33
C ILE A 200 -18.61 9.20 18.80
N ARG A 201 -18.03 10.17 19.51
CA ARG A 201 -17.53 9.98 20.88
C ARG A 201 -18.44 10.50 21.97
N THR A 202 -19.14 11.56 21.69
CA THR A 202 -19.90 12.32 22.70
C THR A 202 -21.40 12.32 22.40
N GLU A 203 -22.18 12.70 23.39
CA GLU A 203 -23.62 12.92 23.21
C GLU A 203 -23.89 14.06 22.22
N GLN A 204 -23.00 15.06 22.16
CA GLN A 204 -23.10 16.16 21.19
C GLN A 204 -22.86 15.67 19.76
N ASP A 205 -21.84 14.80 19.52
CA ASP A 205 -21.63 14.15 18.23
C ASP A 205 -22.88 13.38 17.81
N MET A 206 -23.43 12.61 18.74
CA MET A 206 -24.64 11.82 18.48
C MET A 206 -25.88 12.68 18.23
N ALA A 207 -26.02 13.80 18.92
CA ALA A 207 -27.11 14.75 18.67
C ALA A 207 -27.02 15.35 17.29
N TRP A 208 -25.80 15.73 16.86
CA TRP A 208 -25.56 16.20 15.50
C TRP A 208 -25.90 15.14 14.45
N VAL A 209 -25.48 13.90 14.64
CA VAL A 209 -25.82 12.78 13.73
C VAL A 209 -27.34 12.62 13.61
N LYS A 210 -28.08 12.71 14.72
CA LYS A 210 -29.55 12.64 14.69
C LYS A 210 -30.16 13.79 13.90
N MET A 211 -29.70 15.03 14.14
CA MET A 211 -30.14 16.20 13.36
C MET A 211 -29.89 16.03 11.86
N MET A 212 -28.71 15.50 11.49
CA MET A 212 -28.39 15.19 10.09
C MET A 212 -29.41 14.21 9.49
N MET A 213 -29.70 13.10 10.21
CA MET A 213 -30.66 12.08 9.75
C MET A 213 -32.09 12.65 9.67
N GLU A 214 -32.52 13.47 10.62
CA GLU A 214 -33.81 14.15 10.60
C GLU A 214 -33.95 15.12 9.43
N SER A 215 -32.82 15.71 8.99
CA SER A 215 -32.73 16.58 7.81
C SER A 215 -32.62 15.83 6.49
N GLY A 216 -32.68 14.48 6.51
CA GLY A 216 -32.70 13.64 5.31
C GLY A 216 -31.35 13.05 4.92
N TYR A 217 -30.26 13.37 5.61
CA TYR A 217 -28.94 12.79 5.36
C TYR A 217 -28.87 11.33 5.84
N LYS A 218 -27.97 10.55 5.24
CA LYS A 218 -27.75 9.14 5.57
C LYS A 218 -26.28 8.91 5.88
N PHE A 219 -25.98 7.86 6.62
CA PHE A 219 -24.61 7.45 6.92
C PHE A 219 -24.42 5.96 6.55
N ALA A 220 -23.68 5.70 5.47
CA ALA A 220 -23.52 4.39 4.85
C ALA A 220 -24.89 3.68 4.66
N GLY A 221 -25.87 4.41 4.15
CA GLY A 221 -27.25 3.95 3.96
C GLY A 221 -28.09 3.85 5.25
N ASN A 222 -27.52 4.15 6.43
CA ASN A 222 -28.29 4.12 7.69
C ASN A 222 -29.09 5.41 7.86
N THR A 223 -30.35 5.26 8.23
CA THR A 223 -31.28 6.36 8.52
C THR A 223 -31.70 6.42 10.00
N GLN A 224 -31.12 5.57 10.83
CA GLN A 224 -31.45 5.45 12.26
C GLN A 224 -30.20 5.24 13.09
N VAL A 225 -30.23 5.78 14.30
CA VAL A 225 -29.23 5.51 15.34
C VAL A 225 -29.63 4.26 16.10
N ALA A 226 -28.82 3.22 15.99
CA ALA A 226 -29.01 1.94 16.71
C ALA A 226 -27.68 1.20 16.86
N LYS A 227 -27.55 0.36 17.91
CA LYS A 227 -26.32 -0.42 18.18
C LYS A 227 -25.88 -1.32 17.02
N ASN A 228 -26.81 -1.80 16.21
CA ASN A 228 -26.56 -2.62 15.01
C ASN A 228 -26.45 -1.83 13.70
N GLN A 229 -26.55 -0.52 13.75
CA GLN A 229 -26.43 0.37 12.61
C GLN A 229 -25.33 1.41 12.85
N LEU A 230 -25.70 2.67 13.16
CA LEU A 230 -24.77 3.72 13.51
C LEU A 230 -24.90 4.00 15.02
N TRP A 231 -23.77 3.98 15.74
CA TRP A 231 -23.75 4.12 17.18
C TRP A 231 -22.49 4.84 17.68
N TYR A 232 -22.45 5.10 18.97
CA TYR A 232 -21.25 5.63 19.63
C TYR A 232 -20.00 4.77 19.33
N GLY A 233 -18.93 5.43 18.96
CA GLY A 233 -17.67 4.81 18.58
C GLY A 233 -17.58 4.38 17.11
N ASP A 234 -18.62 4.59 16.31
CA ASP A 234 -18.55 4.35 14.87
C ASP A 234 -17.84 5.48 14.14
N LEU A 235 -17.16 5.13 13.04
CA LEU A 235 -16.60 6.07 12.09
C LEU A 235 -17.69 6.63 11.16
N ILE A 236 -17.62 7.92 10.92
CA ILE A 236 -18.38 8.62 9.87
C ILE A 236 -17.42 8.88 8.71
N TYR A 237 -17.84 8.56 7.51
CA TYR A 237 -17.11 8.87 6.30
C TYR A 237 -17.62 10.13 5.65
N GLN A 238 -16.80 10.76 4.82
CA GLN A 238 -17.11 11.99 4.13
C GLN A 238 -18.10 11.70 2.97
N ASP A 239 -19.04 12.59 2.75
CA ASP A 239 -19.81 12.68 1.51
C ASP A 239 -18.96 13.44 0.48
N THR A 240 -18.36 12.75 -0.45
CA THR A 240 -17.44 13.33 -1.43
C THR A 240 -18.13 13.71 -2.73
N ASN A 241 -19.30 13.16 -2.98
CA ASN A 241 -20.10 13.43 -4.19
C ASN A 241 -21.24 14.42 -3.95
N GLY A 242 -21.57 14.73 -2.70
CA GLY A 242 -22.61 15.71 -2.33
C GLY A 242 -24.04 15.18 -2.47
N ASP A 243 -24.25 13.87 -2.45
CA ASP A 243 -25.59 13.28 -2.59
C ASP A 243 -26.37 13.16 -1.27
N GLY A 244 -25.75 13.52 -0.16
CA GLY A 244 -26.32 13.47 1.18
C GLY A 244 -26.27 12.10 1.85
N ASN A 245 -25.54 11.14 1.27
CA ASN A 245 -25.34 9.82 1.85
C ASN A 245 -23.87 9.58 2.21
N TYR A 246 -23.46 9.98 3.36
CA TYR A 246 -22.10 9.96 3.88
C TYR A 246 -21.53 8.53 3.96
N GLY A 247 -20.53 8.21 3.12
CA GLY A 247 -19.80 6.94 3.16
C GLY A 247 -20.50 5.80 2.41
N ASP A 248 -21.19 6.09 1.34
CA ASP A 248 -21.64 5.07 0.40
C ASP A 248 -20.55 4.70 -0.63
N SER A 249 -20.84 3.80 -1.56
CA SER A 249 -19.86 3.33 -2.55
C SER A 249 -19.33 4.41 -3.49
N ASN A 250 -20.04 5.55 -3.60
CA ASN A 250 -19.70 6.66 -4.47
C ASN A 250 -18.75 7.66 -3.79
N ASP A 251 -18.57 7.55 -2.48
CA ASP A 251 -17.75 8.45 -1.66
C ASP A 251 -16.29 8.09 -1.56
N GLN A 252 -15.88 7.01 -2.21
CA GLN A 252 -14.46 6.66 -2.28
C GLN A 252 -13.72 7.63 -3.20
N ASP A 253 -12.47 7.93 -2.85
CA ASP A 253 -11.58 8.77 -3.64
C ASP A 253 -10.13 8.31 -3.53
N PHE A 254 -9.29 8.79 -4.46
CA PHE A 254 -7.85 8.55 -4.40
C PHE A 254 -7.25 9.24 -3.18
N SER A 255 -6.42 8.51 -2.45
CA SER A 255 -5.80 9.03 -1.22
C SER A 255 -4.62 9.97 -1.47
N GLY A 256 -4.07 9.99 -2.69
CA GLY A 256 -2.79 10.65 -3.01
C GLY A 256 -1.57 9.82 -2.61
N HIS A 257 -1.80 8.61 -2.09
CA HIS A 257 -0.75 7.70 -1.63
C HIS A 257 -0.81 6.38 -2.37
N SER A 258 0.36 5.78 -2.57
CA SER A 258 0.51 4.45 -3.16
C SER A 258 1.16 3.51 -2.14
N ASN A 259 0.89 2.23 -2.27
CA ASN A 259 1.60 1.18 -1.55
C ASN A 259 3.02 0.91 -2.11
N MET A 260 3.38 1.56 -3.21
CA MET A 260 4.71 1.46 -3.80
C MET A 260 5.62 2.56 -3.24
N PRO A 261 6.78 2.22 -2.67
CA PRO A 261 7.72 3.22 -2.21
C PRO A 261 8.20 4.15 -3.33
N LYS A 262 8.23 5.45 -3.05
CA LYS A 262 8.81 6.46 -3.96
C LYS A 262 10.32 6.57 -3.78
N TYR A 263 10.82 6.29 -2.59
CA TYR A 263 12.23 6.42 -2.22
C TYR A 263 12.76 5.10 -1.69
N TYR A 264 13.92 4.68 -2.21
CA TYR A 264 14.71 3.61 -1.64
C TYR A 264 16.09 4.16 -1.29
N PHE A 265 16.63 3.73 -0.18
CA PHE A 265 17.96 4.14 0.24
C PHE A 265 18.66 3.03 1.02
N GLY A 266 19.96 2.99 0.86
CA GLY A 266 20.83 2.07 1.54
C GLY A 266 22.10 2.75 2.00
N PHE A 267 22.67 2.22 3.06
CA PHE A 267 23.96 2.66 3.58
C PHE A 267 24.77 1.44 4.00
N ASN A 268 26.00 1.37 3.53
CA ASN A 268 26.94 0.33 3.90
C ASN A 268 28.20 0.93 4.50
N LEU A 269 28.62 0.34 5.60
CA LEU A 269 29.84 0.66 6.31
C LEU A 269 30.73 -0.59 6.35
N SER A 270 32.00 -0.43 6.00
CA SER A 270 33.01 -1.47 6.20
C SER A 270 34.25 -0.84 6.85
N LEU A 271 34.70 -1.44 7.92
CA LEU A 271 35.86 -1.01 8.70
C LEU A 271 36.81 -2.20 8.81
N SER A 272 38.11 -1.93 8.73
CA SER A 272 39.11 -2.93 9.09
C SER A 272 40.28 -2.29 9.82
N TYR A 273 40.73 -2.94 10.86
CA TYR A 273 41.91 -2.55 11.62
C TYR A 273 42.74 -3.76 11.97
N LYS A 274 43.92 -3.85 11.39
CA LYS A 274 44.81 -5.00 11.53
C LYS A 274 44.08 -6.33 11.17
N ASN A 275 43.77 -7.11 12.18
CA ASN A 275 43.13 -8.42 12.01
C ASN A 275 41.61 -8.40 12.22
N PHE A 276 41.04 -7.27 12.62
CA PHE A 276 39.60 -7.10 12.81
C PHE A 276 38.94 -6.50 11.59
N ASP A 277 37.78 -7.00 11.26
CA ASP A 277 36.88 -6.40 10.28
C ASP A 277 35.46 -6.27 10.85
N PHE A 278 34.82 -5.21 10.43
CA PHE A 278 33.42 -4.91 10.78
C PHE A 278 32.68 -4.45 9.54
N SER A 279 31.46 -4.91 9.37
CA SER A 279 30.55 -4.35 8.36
C SER A 279 29.15 -4.18 8.91
N ALA A 280 28.44 -3.16 8.39
CA ALA A 280 27.04 -2.91 8.68
C ALA A 280 26.31 -2.48 7.41
N LEU A 281 25.08 -2.97 7.25
CA LEU A 281 24.21 -2.65 6.15
C LEU A 281 22.87 -2.18 6.69
N LEU A 282 22.50 -0.94 6.31
CA LEU A 282 21.18 -0.38 6.52
C LEU A 282 20.45 -0.27 5.18
N SER A 283 19.16 -0.48 5.18
CA SER A 283 18.31 -0.24 4.03
C SER A 283 16.97 0.32 4.48
N GLY A 284 16.35 1.12 3.64
CA GLY A 284 15.05 1.69 3.93
C GLY A 284 14.25 2.03 2.69
N ALA A 285 12.98 2.23 2.90
CA ALA A 285 12.06 2.73 1.89
C ALA A 285 11.14 3.78 2.50
N ALA A 286 10.70 4.73 1.69
CA ALA A 286 9.84 5.81 2.14
C ALA A 286 8.92 6.32 1.03
N GLY A 287 7.95 7.16 1.40
CA GLY A 287 7.02 7.76 0.47
C GLY A 287 5.93 6.80 0.00
N PHE A 288 5.53 5.86 0.84
CA PHE A 288 4.42 4.95 0.59
C PHE A 288 3.55 4.75 1.84
N HIS A 289 2.33 4.33 1.61
CA HIS A 289 1.37 4.05 2.67
C HIS A 289 0.75 2.67 2.48
N LEU A 290 0.36 2.08 3.59
CA LEU A 290 -0.24 0.76 3.65
C LEU A 290 -1.63 0.87 4.27
N ILE A 291 -2.63 0.35 3.60
CA ILE A 291 -3.98 0.20 4.16
C ILE A 291 -3.98 -1.08 4.98
N TRP A 292 -3.99 -0.93 6.29
CA TRP A 292 -4.01 -2.06 7.19
C TRP A 292 -5.31 -2.12 7.98
N VAL A 293 -6.33 -2.64 7.31
CA VAL A 293 -7.63 -2.91 7.91
C VAL A 293 -7.55 -4.24 8.63
N THR A 294 -7.65 -4.20 9.93
CA THR A 294 -7.67 -5.41 10.75
C THR A 294 -9.10 -5.98 10.81
N GLN A 295 -9.62 -6.41 9.68
CA GLN A 295 -10.96 -7.01 9.60
C GLN A 295 -11.26 -8.02 10.71
N PRO A 296 -10.34 -8.90 11.11
CA PRO A 296 -10.59 -9.81 12.23
C PRO A 296 -10.95 -9.12 13.54
N ALA A 297 -10.50 -7.89 13.77
CA ALA A 297 -10.84 -7.14 14.98
C ALA A 297 -12.31 -6.68 15.03
N PHE A 298 -12.96 -6.59 13.87
CA PHE A 298 -14.31 -6.07 13.73
C PHE A 298 -15.36 -7.14 13.38
N THR A 299 -14.91 -8.39 13.17
CA THR A 299 -15.80 -9.52 12.83
C THR A 299 -15.90 -10.47 14.02
N THR A 300 -17.13 -10.79 14.44
CA THR A 300 -17.36 -11.77 15.50
C THR A 300 -16.85 -13.15 15.10
N GLY A 301 -16.15 -13.82 16.01
CA GLY A 301 -15.62 -15.17 15.81
C GLY A 301 -14.16 -15.23 15.33
N TYR A 302 -13.49 -14.10 15.15
CA TYR A 302 -12.07 -14.05 14.81
C TYR A 302 -11.24 -13.47 15.97
N ASN A 303 -9.96 -13.81 16.00
CA ASN A 303 -9.01 -13.24 16.95
C ASN A 303 -8.74 -11.77 16.59
N SER A 304 -8.86 -10.88 17.59
CA SER A 304 -8.45 -9.48 17.46
C SER A 304 -6.99 -9.28 17.80
N TYR A 305 -6.38 -8.23 17.25
CA TYR A 305 -5.08 -7.78 17.71
C TYR A 305 -5.21 -7.20 19.12
N GLN A 306 -4.27 -7.55 19.99
CA GLN A 306 -4.30 -7.11 21.39
C GLN A 306 -4.35 -5.59 21.52
N PHE A 307 -3.55 -4.85 20.74
CA PHE A 307 -3.51 -3.38 20.80
C PHE A 307 -4.86 -2.71 20.42
N ILE A 308 -5.67 -3.34 19.55
CA ILE A 308 -7.03 -2.88 19.24
C ILE A 308 -7.98 -3.29 20.38
N ALA A 309 -7.86 -4.51 20.87
CA ALA A 309 -8.69 -4.98 21.97
C ALA A 309 -8.49 -4.17 23.25
N ASP A 310 -7.24 -3.72 23.49
CA ASP A 310 -6.88 -2.94 24.68
C ASP A 310 -7.28 -1.45 24.56
N ASP A 311 -7.36 -0.90 23.34
CA ASP A 311 -7.60 0.54 23.12
C ASP A 311 -8.70 0.82 22.07
N HIS A 312 -9.81 0.08 22.13
CA HIS A 312 -10.99 0.38 21.32
C HIS A 312 -12.01 1.22 22.10
N TYR A 313 -12.79 2.00 21.37
CA TYR A 313 -13.86 2.80 21.95
C TYR A 313 -14.97 1.90 22.52
N PHE A 314 -15.37 2.19 23.76
CA PHE A 314 -16.51 1.56 24.40
C PHE A 314 -17.30 2.58 25.23
N TYR A 315 -18.58 2.69 24.96
CA TYR A 315 -19.52 3.48 25.74
C TYR A 315 -20.91 2.84 25.73
N ASP A 316 -21.50 2.74 26.92
CA ASP A 316 -22.88 2.32 27.11
C ASP A 316 -23.64 3.46 27.80
N PRO A 317 -24.58 4.16 27.12
CA PRO A 317 -25.35 5.25 27.72
C PRO A 317 -26.18 4.82 28.93
N GLU A 318 -26.58 3.53 29.04
CA GLU A 318 -27.32 2.98 30.19
C GLU A 318 -26.38 2.73 31.37
N LYS A 319 -25.08 2.64 31.15
CA LYS A 319 -24.05 2.37 32.16
C LYS A 319 -22.80 3.23 31.91
N PRO A 320 -22.91 4.56 31.98
CA PRO A 320 -21.82 5.46 31.58
C PRO A 320 -20.58 5.36 32.46
N THR A 321 -20.75 4.91 33.72
CA THR A 321 -19.67 4.68 34.70
C THR A 321 -19.08 3.27 34.65
N SER A 322 -19.39 2.48 33.62
CA SER A 322 -18.83 1.15 33.47
C SER A 322 -17.29 1.22 33.47
N PRO A 323 -16.57 0.31 34.13
CA PRO A 323 -15.11 0.26 34.10
C PRO A 323 -14.56 -0.07 32.70
N LYS A 324 -15.41 -0.48 31.75
CA LYS A 324 -15.07 -0.69 30.34
C LYS A 324 -15.18 0.58 29.51
N THR A 325 -15.76 1.67 30.06
CA THR A 325 -15.91 2.93 29.30
C THR A 325 -14.56 3.49 28.90
N ASN A 326 -14.35 3.67 27.59
CA ASN A 326 -13.14 4.23 27.01
C ASN A 326 -13.53 5.23 25.89
N LEU A 327 -13.73 6.48 26.28
CA LEU A 327 -14.14 7.55 25.36
C LEU A 327 -12.97 8.13 24.55
N THR A 328 -11.75 7.94 25.02
CA THR A 328 -10.52 8.51 24.44
C THR A 328 -9.72 7.50 23.64
N ALA A 329 -10.30 6.31 23.39
CA ALA A 329 -9.66 5.25 22.65
C ALA A 329 -9.14 5.71 21.27
N THR A 330 -8.03 5.17 20.85
CA THR A 330 -7.46 5.41 19.51
C THR A 330 -8.31 4.77 18.43
N TYR A 331 -8.85 3.59 18.69
CA TYR A 331 -9.61 2.80 17.71
C TYR A 331 -11.12 2.95 17.88
N PRO A 332 -11.89 2.87 16.80
CA PRO A 332 -13.35 2.90 16.86
C PRO A 332 -13.90 1.68 17.63
N ARG A 333 -15.19 1.67 17.91
CA ARG A 333 -15.81 0.49 18.53
C ARG A 333 -15.65 -0.74 17.65
N LEU A 334 -15.58 -1.91 18.26
CA LEU A 334 -15.52 -3.18 17.54
C LEU A 334 -16.83 -3.43 16.78
N GLY A 335 -16.73 -3.77 15.50
CA GLY A 335 -17.86 -4.05 14.62
C GLY A 335 -17.50 -3.90 13.13
N ASN A 336 -18.21 -4.60 12.27
CA ASN A 336 -17.90 -4.72 10.84
C ASN A 336 -17.88 -3.38 10.07
N LYS A 337 -18.63 -2.38 10.54
CA LYS A 337 -18.79 -1.11 9.83
C LYS A 337 -17.55 -0.22 9.91
N ASN A 338 -16.70 -0.41 10.89
CA ASN A 338 -15.49 0.38 11.10
C ASN A 338 -14.26 -0.24 10.44
N GLY A 339 -14.38 -1.44 9.90
CA GLY A 339 -13.30 -2.21 9.27
C GLY A 339 -13.27 -2.07 7.74
N VAL A 340 -13.60 -0.91 7.18
CA VAL A 340 -13.52 -0.66 5.75
C VAL A 340 -12.26 0.13 5.40
N SER A 341 -11.76 -0.04 4.17
CA SER A 341 -10.58 0.68 3.69
C SER A 341 -10.84 2.18 3.67
N SER A 342 -10.17 2.90 4.56
CA SER A 342 -10.29 4.34 4.73
C SER A 342 -8.96 4.96 5.15
N ASP A 343 -8.88 6.28 5.12
CA ASP A 343 -7.70 7.02 5.58
C ASP A 343 -7.44 6.86 7.09
N PHE A 344 -8.43 6.39 7.86
CA PHE A 344 -8.22 5.98 9.26
C PHE A 344 -7.26 4.79 9.38
N TRP A 345 -7.30 3.87 8.43
CA TRP A 345 -6.49 2.65 8.39
C TRP A 345 -5.28 2.77 7.46
N GLU A 346 -5.01 3.98 6.98
CA GLU A 346 -3.88 4.27 6.13
C GLU A 346 -2.67 4.65 6.99
N TYR A 347 -1.67 3.79 7.04
CA TYR A 347 -0.46 3.98 7.81
C TYR A 347 0.75 4.25 6.92
N SER A 348 1.67 5.09 7.40
CA SER A 348 2.95 5.27 6.73
C SER A 348 3.72 3.94 6.73
N GLY A 349 4.11 3.49 5.55
CA GLY A 349 4.96 2.32 5.36
C GLY A 349 6.47 2.61 5.48
N ASN A 350 6.85 3.86 5.76
CA ASN A 350 8.25 4.26 5.84
C ASN A 350 9.03 3.45 6.88
N TYR A 351 10.22 3.00 6.51
CA TYR A 351 11.08 2.28 7.43
C TYR A 351 12.57 2.49 7.13
N LEU A 352 13.37 2.30 8.18
CA LEU A 352 14.81 2.06 8.12
C LEU A 352 15.11 0.75 8.84
N LYS A 353 15.92 -0.10 8.25
CA LYS A 353 16.23 -1.43 8.78
C LYS A 353 17.74 -1.64 8.87
N LEU A 354 18.18 -2.13 10.03
CA LEU A 354 19.52 -2.66 10.20
C LEU A 354 19.49 -4.11 9.69
N LYS A 355 19.86 -4.27 8.41
CA LYS A 355 19.75 -5.54 7.66
C LYS A 355 20.79 -6.54 8.09
N ASN A 356 22.03 -6.09 8.23
CA ASN A 356 23.14 -6.97 8.58
C ASN A 356 24.20 -6.21 9.38
N ILE A 357 24.76 -6.90 10.38
CA ILE A 357 26.01 -6.52 11.02
C ILE A 357 26.89 -7.75 11.05
N GLN A 358 28.16 -7.56 10.75
CA GLN A 358 29.15 -8.61 10.87
C GLN A 358 30.43 -8.08 11.51
N ILE A 359 31.01 -8.87 12.42
CA ILE A 359 32.34 -8.64 12.97
C ILE A 359 33.19 -9.90 12.72
N GLY A 360 34.40 -9.70 12.26
CA GLY A 360 35.33 -10.76 11.95
C GLY A 360 36.70 -10.53 12.59
N TYR A 361 37.38 -11.62 12.85
CA TYR A 361 38.77 -11.63 13.28
C TYR A 361 39.55 -12.66 12.48
N THR A 362 40.58 -12.22 11.78
CA THR A 362 41.51 -13.09 11.04
C THR A 362 42.72 -13.42 11.91
N LEU A 363 42.99 -14.69 12.12
CA LEU A 363 44.13 -15.10 12.90
C LEU A 363 45.46 -14.66 12.23
N PRO A 364 46.46 -14.21 13.02
CA PRO A 364 47.75 -13.85 12.48
C PRO A 364 48.44 -15.02 11.77
N GLN A 365 49.07 -14.77 10.64
CA GLN A 365 49.68 -15.82 9.80
C GLN A 365 50.75 -16.65 10.53
N TYR A 366 51.46 -16.06 11.52
CA TYR A 366 52.46 -16.81 12.28
C TYR A 366 51.87 -17.98 13.07
N ILE A 367 50.53 -17.95 13.36
CA ILE A 367 49.84 -19.07 14.01
C ILE A 367 49.38 -20.07 12.94
N THR A 368 48.76 -19.62 11.86
CA THR A 368 48.11 -20.47 10.87
C THR A 368 49.11 -21.24 10.00
N ARG A 369 50.27 -20.65 9.69
CA ARG A 369 51.36 -21.33 8.96
C ARG A 369 51.90 -22.55 9.66
N LYS A 370 51.83 -22.62 10.99
CA LYS A 370 52.26 -23.81 11.74
C LYS A 370 51.45 -25.06 11.41
N VAL A 371 50.19 -24.86 11.00
CA VAL A 371 49.24 -25.91 10.64
C VAL A 371 48.99 -25.98 9.13
N LYS A 372 49.84 -25.33 8.31
CA LYS A 372 49.75 -25.26 6.84
C LYS A 372 48.41 -24.70 6.32
N ILE A 373 47.80 -23.83 7.08
CA ILE A 373 46.59 -23.08 6.66
C ILE A 373 47.02 -21.67 6.32
N GLU A 374 46.59 -21.15 5.17
CA GLU A 374 46.96 -19.81 4.72
C GLU A 374 46.23 -18.76 5.54
N LYS A 375 44.91 -18.91 5.71
CA LYS A 375 44.09 -17.95 6.43
C LYS A 375 42.99 -18.63 7.23
N VAL A 376 42.80 -18.17 8.47
CA VAL A 376 41.68 -18.56 9.34
C VAL A 376 40.96 -17.29 9.77
N ARG A 377 39.68 -17.17 9.43
CA ARG A 377 38.84 -16.06 9.88
C ARG A 377 37.63 -16.58 10.65
N LEU A 378 37.49 -16.08 11.88
CA LEU A 378 36.32 -16.28 12.72
C LEU A 378 35.39 -15.09 12.52
N TYR A 379 34.08 -15.30 12.42
CA TYR A 379 33.14 -14.18 12.33
C TYR A 379 31.84 -14.47 13.05
N ALA A 380 31.18 -13.41 13.46
CA ALA A 380 29.81 -13.39 13.93
C ALA A 380 29.01 -12.44 13.07
N SER A 381 27.83 -12.83 12.66
CA SER A 381 26.89 -11.98 11.92
C SER A 381 25.51 -12.02 12.54
N ALA A 382 24.79 -10.94 12.34
CA ALA A 382 23.40 -10.85 12.75
C ALA A 382 22.58 -10.11 11.67
N ASP A 383 21.43 -10.70 11.32
CA ASP A 383 20.54 -10.22 10.28
C ASP A 383 19.20 -9.75 10.86
N ASN A 384 18.61 -8.74 10.21
CA ASN A 384 17.30 -8.16 10.56
C ASN A 384 17.16 -7.74 12.04
N LEU A 385 18.22 -7.16 12.61
CA LEU A 385 18.29 -6.86 14.05
C LEU A 385 17.24 -5.86 14.50
N LYS A 386 17.00 -4.80 13.72
CA LYS A 386 16.12 -3.72 14.09
C LYS A 386 15.44 -3.10 12.87
N THR A 387 14.14 -2.89 12.96
CA THR A 387 13.35 -2.07 12.05
C THR A 387 12.83 -0.84 12.81
N TRP A 388 13.08 0.34 12.28
CA TRP A 388 12.49 1.59 12.75
C TRP A 388 11.37 1.97 11.79
N THR A 389 10.14 1.98 12.28
CA THR A 389 8.95 2.30 11.50
C THR A 389 7.83 2.78 12.42
N LYS A 390 6.86 3.51 11.87
CA LYS A 390 5.59 3.85 12.52
C LYS A 390 4.44 2.92 12.13
N PHE A 391 4.71 1.97 11.23
CA PHE A 391 3.71 0.99 10.83
C PHE A 391 3.39 0.05 12.00
N PRO A 392 2.12 -0.08 12.40
CA PRO A 392 1.73 -0.88 13.58
C PRO A 392 1.70 -2.38 13.32
N GLY A 393 1.77 -2.81 12.05
CA GLY A 393 1.82 -4.22 11.65
C GLY A 393 3.17 -4.89 11.93
N MET A 394 3.35 -6.10 11.40
CA MET A 394 4.55 -6.90 11.67
C MET A 394 5.82 -6.28 11.11
N ASP A 395 5.83 -5.96 9.82
CA ASP A 395 6.98 -5.35 9.11
C ASP A 395 6.49 -4.71 7.80
N PRO A 396 6.77 -3.42 7.56
CA PRO A 396 6.30 -2.73 6.35
C PRO A 396 6.90 -3.29 5.06
N GLU A 397 8.03 -3.99 5.11
CA GLU A 397 8.67 -4.61 3.94
C GLU A 397 7.86 -5.81 3.41
N ILE A 398 7.15 -6.52 4.28
CA ILE A 398 6.25 -7.61 3.90
C ILE A 398 4.80 -7.15 3.67
N GLY A 399 4.53 -5.86 3.90
CA GLY A 399 3.21 -5.26 3.70
C GLY A 399 2.20 -5.61 4.79
N THR A 400 0.93 -5.68 4.40
CA THR A 400 -0.22 -5.82 5.31
C THR A 400 -0.63 -7.28 5.55
N SER A 401 -0.04 -8.22 4.83
CA SER A 401 -0.37 -9.64 4.96
C SER A 401 0.13 -10.22 6.27
N ILE A 402 -0.70 -11.02 6.92
CA ILE A 402 -0.28 -11.84 8.05
C ILE A 402 0.40 -13.07 7.49
N THR A 403 1.73 -13.02 7.45
CA THR A 403 2.58 -14.11 6.94
C THR A 403 3.60 -14.49 8.00
N TYR A 404 4.50 -15.39 7.63
CA TYR A 404 5.62 -15.73 8.49
C TYR A 404 6.50 -14.48 8.73
N PRO A 405 6.79 -14.09 9.99
CA PRO A 405 7.55 -12.88 10.28
C PRO A 405 9.00 -12.98 9.80
N LEU A 406 9.59 -11.83 9.47
CA LEU A 406 11.01 -11.75 9.19
C LEU A 406 11.81 -12.11 10.45
N MET A 407 12.63 -13.16 10.32
CA MET A 407 13.40 -13.67 11.44
C MET A 407 14.64 -12.82 11.70
N LYS A 408 14.95 -12.60 12.98
CA LYS A 408 16.29 -12.19 13.39
C LYS A 408 17.17 -13.43 13.42
N GLN A 409 18.31 -13.37 12.76
CA GLN A 409 19.23 -14.48 12.69
C GLN A 409 20.59 -14.05 13.22
N CYS A 410 21.20 -14.89 14.05
CA CYS A 410 22.59 -14.74 14.46
C CYS A 410 23.35 -15.99 14.01
N ALA A 411 24.50 -15.79 13.41
CA ALA A 411 25.38 -16.86 12.94
C ALA A 411 26.82 -16.65 13.39
N PHE A 412 27.49 -17.74 13.70
CA PHE A 412 28.93 -17.80 13.93
C PHE A 412 29.55 -18.65 12.85
N GLY A 413 30.65 -18.21 12.27
CA GLY A 413 31.28 -18.90 11.17
C GLY A 413 32.80 -18.95 11.29
N LEU A 414 33.35 -19.97 10.65
CA LEU A 414 34.78 -20.19 10.46
C LEU A 414 35.04 -20.29 8.97
N GLN A 415 35.95 -19.47 8.46
CA GLN A 415 36.42 -19.51 7.08
C GLN A 415 37.90 -19.93 7.06
N LEU A 416 38.17 -20.98 6.31
CA LEU A 416 39.52 -21.51 6.12
C LEU A 416 39.94 -21.32 4.67
N THR A 417 41.19 -20.88 4.46
CA THR A 417 41.85 -20.85 3.15
C THR A 417 43.13 -21.67 3.26
N PHE A 418 43.32 -22.63 2.35
CA PHE A 418 44.47 -23.51 2.33
C PHE A 418 45.45 -23.14 1.23
#